data_f800d6f4a03e1a617b6c7ff8863f1b6c
#
_entry.id   f800d6f4a03e1a617b6c7ff8863f1b6c
#
_cell.length_a   1.000
_cell.length_b   1.000
_cell.length_c   1.000
_cell.angle_alpha   90.00
_cell.angle_beta   90.00
_cell.angle_gamma   90.00
#
_symmetry.space_group_name_H-M   'P 1'
#
loop_
_entity.id
_entity.type
_entity.pdbx_description
1 polymer ?
#
loop_
_entity_poly.entity_id
_entity_poly.type
_entity_poly.pdbx_seq_one_letter_code
_entity_poly.pdbx_strand_id
1 'polypeptide(L)'
;FSSEIKIGTYTFKDNGAVYTGEIKGRKPNGKGKTVFKNGDVYEGEYVKGKREGYGTYMFPDGEKYDGQWFQDQQHGRGIYYFMNNNRYDGMWYQDYQHGKGTMYYYNGDLYEGDWINDKREGQGTYVWKNGSKYIGSWKDDKKNGEGTLVWNDGCKYDGQWKNDVRDGKGTFEYANGDKYVGDWKEDMQHGKGIYFFHTGDRYEGSYVQGERTGEGIYYHASGNKYVGSFKDGKQEGHGTFTWASGAVYEGNWKDNQRDGYGTYKWNVGDSYEGEW
;
A
#
# COMPACT_ATOMS: atom_id res chain seq x y z
N PHE A 1 23.42 54.22 -3.08
CA PHE A 1 23.04 52.91 -2.53
C PHE A 1 24.28 52.12 -2.16
N SER A 2 24.40 51.78 -0.87
CA SER A 2 25.44 50.89 -0.42
C SER A 2 25.11 49.46 -0.83
N SER A 3 26.01 48.81 -1.57
CA SER A 3 25.99 47.36 -1.83
C SER A 3 26.60 46.60 -0.67
N GLU A 4 27.06 47.26 0.37
CA GLU A 4 27.66 46.65 1.54
C GLU A 4 26.61 45.99 2.42
N ILE A 5 26.97 44.86 3.02
CA ILE A 5 26.15 44.19 4.01
C ILE A 5 26.24 44.94 5.34
N LYS A 6 25.10 45.24 5.90
CA LYS A 6 24.98 45.88 7.22
C LYS A 6 24.10 45.06 8.11
N ILE A 7 24.36 45.09 9.40
CA ILE A 7 23.47 44.48 10.41
C ILE A 7 22.43 45.53 10.80
N GLY A 8 21.17 45.16 10.78
CA GLY A 8 20.09 46.06 11.13
C GLY A 8 18.76 45.34 11.35
N THR A 9 17.72 46.14 11.50
CA THR A 9 16.35 45.70 11.76
C THR A 9 15.45 46.16 10.60
N TYR A 10 14.56 45.27 10.18
CA TYR A 10 13.61 45.53 9.10
C TYR A 10 12.23 45.00 9.49
N THR A 11 11.20 45.80 9.26
CA THR A 11 9.82 45.39 9.51
C THR A 11 9.11 45.17 8.18
N PHE A 12 8.59 43.94 7.98
CA PHE A 12 7.84 43.61 6.78
C PHE A 12 6.47 44.31 6.82
N LYS A 13 6.12 45.00 5.74
CA LYS A 13 4.88 45.78 5.65
C LYS A 13 3.65 44.87 5.61
N ASP A 14 3.74 43.73 4.95
CA ASP A 14 2.59 42.87 4.68
C ASP A 14 2.03 42.21 5.95
N ASN A 15 2.90 41.82 6.88
CA ASN A 15 2.50 41.05 8.07
C ASN A 15 3.03 41.58 9.38
N GLY A 16 3.83 42.66 9.33
CA GLY A 16 4.41 43.28 10.52
C GLY A 16 5.51 42.45 11.19
N ALA A 17 6.01 41.44 10.55
CA ALA A 17 7.12 40.63 11.08
C ALA A 17 8.39 41.46 11.18
N VAL A 18 9.22 41.22 12.19
CA VAL A 18 10.45 41.96 12.47
C VAL A 18 11.66 41.10 12.22
N TYR A 19 12.49 41.56 11.29
CA TYR A 19 13.76 40.94 10.94
C TYR A 19 14.93 41.62 11.63
N THR A 20 15.88 40.85 12.10
CA THR A 20 17.15 41.35 12.62
C THR A 20 18.27 40.51 12.02
N GLY A 21 19.24 41.16 11.36
CA GLY A 21 20.33 40.47 10.71
C GLY A 21 20.95 41.29 9.58
N GLU A 22 21.51 40.57 8.63
CA GLU A 22 22.21 41.18 7.48
C GLU A 22 21.22 41.85 6.54
N ILE A 23 21.50 43.05 6.13
CA ILE A 23 20.69 43.88 5.23
C ILE A 23 21.55 44.36 4.08
N LYS A 24 21.00 44.25 2.87
CA LYS A 24 21.62 44.80 1.66
C LYS A 24 20.55 45.46 0.82
N GLY A 25 20.83 46.69 0.36
CA GLY A 25 19.84 47.41 -0.44
C GLY A 25 18.54 47.66 0.30
N ARG A 26 18.60 47.95 1.61
CA ARG A 26 17.45 48.20 2.49
C ARG A 26 16.49 47.01 2.67
N LYS A 27 16.94 45.82 2.39
CA LYS A 27 16.14 44.60 2.55
C LYS A 27 16.93 43.51 3.26
N PRO A 28 16.27 42.60 3.96
CA PRO A 28 16.94 41.38 4.44
C PRO A 28 17.68 40.70 3.31
N ASN A 29 18.96 40.41 3.53
CA ASN A 29 19.78 39.72 2.56
C ASN A 29 21.00 39.17 3.28
N GLY A 30 21.20 37.84 3.24
CA GLY A 30 22.18 37.12 4.04
C GLY A 30 21.52 36.48 5.24
N LYS A 31 22.24 36.35 6.35
CA LYS A 31 21.75 35.61 7.53
C LYS A 31 21.03 36.52 8.52
N GLY A 32 19.92 36.04 9.03
CA GLY A 32 19.15 36.81 10.03
C GLY A 32 18.03 36.00 10.65
N LYS A 33 17.27 36.71 11.51
CA LYS A 33 16.17 36.13 12.27
C LYS A 33 14.93 36.97 12.13
N THR A 34 13.80 36.35 11.81
CA THR A 34 12.50 37.04 11.72
C THR A 34 11.56 36.48 12.79
N VAL A 35 10.90 37.38 13.53
CA VAL A 35 9.86 37.07 14.48
C VAL A 35 8.54 37.53 13.91
N PHE A 36 7.61 36.61 13.71
CA PHE A 36 6.27 36.91 13.20
C PHE A 36 5.32 37.23 14.34
N LYS A 37 4.25 37.97 14.05
CA LYS A 37 3.27 38.37 15.06
C LYS A 37 2.54 37.20 15.72
N ASN A 38 2.37 36.10 15.00
CA ASN A 38 1.74 34.86 15.52
C ASN A 38 2.67 34.04 16.41
N GLY A 39 3.92 34.48 16.58
CA GLY A 39 4.91 33.76 17.38
C GLY A 39 5.83 32.83 16.59
N ASP A 40 5.62 32.67 15.30
CA ASP A 40 6.54 31.93 14.45
C ASP A 40 7.90 32.63 14.42
N VAL A 41 8.98 31.86 14.25
CA VAL A 41 10.35 32.37 14.16
C VAL A 41 11.04 31.69 12.98
N TYR A 42 11.61 32.51 12.08
CA TYR A 42 12.53 32.02 11.04
C TYR A 42 13.95 32.48 11.36
N GLU A 43 14.89 31.57 11.23
CA GLU A 43 16.31 31.90 11.37
C GLU A 43 17.08 31.23 10.23
N GLY A 44 17.67 32.05 9.36
CA GLY A 44 18.37 31.55 8.19
C GLY A 44 18.67 32.59 7.14
N GLU A 45 18.78 32.17 5.92
CA GLU A 45 19.23 32.99 4.80
C GLU A 45 18.08 33.69 4.11
N TYR A 46 18.35 34.89 3.66
CA TYR A 46 17.45 35.77 2.89
C TYR A 46 18.13 36.23 1.62
N VAL A 47 17.37 36.39 0.56
CA VAL A 47 17.78 37.04 -0.69
C VAL A 47 16.71 38.05 -1.07
N LYS A 48 17.10 39.35 -1.13
CA LYS A 48 16.20 40.45 -1.53
C LYS A 48 14.85 40.41 -0.80
N GLY A 49 14.90 40.19 0.51
CA GLY A 49 13.73 40.21 1.36
C GLY A 49 12.93 38.94 1.42
N LYS A 50 13.37 37.86 0.75
CA LYS A 50 12.70 36.57 0.75
C LYS A 50 13.58 35.47 1.34
N ARG A 51 12.97 34.51 2.04
CA ARG A 51 13.67 33.34 2.55
C ARG A 51 14.17 32.55 1.36
N GLU A 52 15.47 32.30 1.31
CA GLU A 52 16.09 31.59 0.23
C GLU A 52 17.43 31.05 0.72
N GLY A 53 17.80 29.82 0.31
CA GLY A 53 18.93 29.12 0.86
C GLY A 53 18.51 28.27 2.06
N TYR A 54 19.35 28.13 3.08
CA TYR A 54 19.06 27.32 4.24
C TYR A 54 18.48 28.16 5.37
N GLY A 55 17.47 27.61 6.05
CA GLY A 55 16.89 28.23 7.21
C GLY A 55 15.97 27.32 7.99
N THR A 56 15.75 27.69 9.28
CA THR A 56 14.89 26.94 10.20
C THR A 56 13.66 27.78 10.51
N TYR A 57 12.49 27.22 10.31
CA TYR A 57 11.21 27.83 10.64
C TYR A 57 10.59 27.10 11.83
N MET A 58 10.30 27.83 12.91
CA MET A 58 9.78 27.26 14.16
C MET A 58 8.39 27.81 14.43
N PHE A 59 7.44 26.93 14.67
CA PHE A 59 6.08 27.26 15.04
C PHE A 59 5.92 27.26 16.57
N PRO A 60 4.98 28.05 17.14
CA PRO A 60 4.77 28.08 18.58
C PRO A 60 4.37 26.74 19.19
N ASP A 61 3.72 25.87 18.42
CA ASP A 61 3.30 24.52 18.87
C ASP A 61 4.44 23.51 18.94
N GLY A 62 5.63 23.89 18.49
CA GLY A 62 6.81 23.02 18.47
C GLY A 62 7.11 22.37 17.14
N GLU A 63 6.26 22.52 16.13
CA GLU A 63 6.60 22.09 14.78
C GLU A 63 7.80 22.88 14.25
N LYS A 64 8.58 22.26 13.39
CA LYS A 64 9.80 22.88 12.88
C LYS A 64 10.11 22.37 11.48
N TYR A 65 10.49 23.29 10.59
CA TYR A 65 11.10 22.95 9.30
C TYR A 65 12.56 23.38 9.30
N ASP A 66 13.43 22.52 8.88
CA ASP A 66 14.87 22.77 8.80
C ASP A 66 15.36 22.33 7.43
N GLY A 67 15.66 23.28 6.55
CA GLY A 67 16.05 22.95 5.20
C GLY A 67 16.16 24.12 4.25
N GLN A 68 16.01 23.80 2.98
CA GLN A 68 16.16 24.74 1.89
C GLN A 68 14.88 25.52 1.64
N TRP A 69 15.04 26.75 1.21
CA TRP A 69 14.00 27.70 0.89
C TRP A 69 14.23 28.32 -0.48
N PHE A 70 13.18 28.65 -1.17
CA PHE A 70 13.24 29.42 -2.41
C PHE A 70 12.04 30.34 -2.49
N GLN A 71 12.29 31.64 -2.57
CA GLN A 71 11.25 32.68 -2.68
C GLN A 71 10.12 32.50 -1.65
N ASP A 72 10.51 32.45 -0.39
CA ASP A 72 9.60 32.31 0.77
C ASP A 72 8.90 30.97 0.91
N GLN A 73 9.26 29.98 0.12
CA GLN A 73 8.64 28.65 0.17
C GLN A 73 9.66 27.56 0.48
N GLN A 74 9.23 26.56 1.23
CA GLN A 74 9.99 25.32 1.40
C GLN A 74 10.23 24.71 0.03
N HIS A 75 11.49 24.43 -0.28
CA HIS A 75 11.87 24.01 -1.61
C HIS A 75 13.22 23.31 -1.55
N GLY A 76 13.40 22.28 -2.39
CA GLY A 76 14.63 21.47 -2.33
C GLY A 76 14.59 20.51 -1.16
N ARG A 77 15.73 20.29 -0.49
CA ARG A 77 15.82 19.32 0.59
C ARG A 77 15.51 19.95 1.94
N GLY A 78 14.70 19.27 2.75
CA GLY A 78 14.40 19.74 4.10
C GLY A 78 13.78 18.69 4.97
N ILE A 79 13.89 18.90 6.30
CA ILE A 79 13.32 18.03 7.31
C ILE A 79 12.21 18.79 8.03
N TYR A 80 11.03 18.18 8.11
CA TYR A 80 9.89 18.72 8.83
C TYR A 80 9.59 17.86 10.06
N TYR A 81 9.54 18.49 11.21
CA TYR A 81 9.21 17.86 12.49
C TYR A 81 7.77 18.23 12.86
N PHE A 82 6.87 17.26 12.78
CA PHE A 82 5.45 17.48 13.07
C PHE A 82 5.19 17.44 14.58
N MET A 83 4.12 18.08 15.01
CA MET A 83 3.72 18.15 16.41
C MET A 83 3.44 16.76 17.00
N ASN A 84 2.96 15.84 16.18
CA ASN A 84 2.68 14.44 16.59
C ASN A 84 3.92 13.55 16.61
N ASN A 85 5.10 14.13 16.45
CA ASN A 85 6.40 13.43 16.38
C ASN A 85 6.65 12.63 15.08
N ASN A 86 5.84 12.84 14.06
CA ASN A 86 6.22 12.40 12.72
C ASN A 86 7.39 13.28 12.23
N ARG A 87 8.22 12.73 11.37
CA ARG A 87 9.34 13.47 10.76
C ARG A 87 9.44 13.11 9.29
N TYR A 88 9.40 14.14 8.43
CA TYR A 88 9.65 13.97 7.01
C TYR A 88 11.05 14.46 6.67
N ASP A 89 11.84 13.64 5.97
CA ASP A 89 13.17 13.99 5.48
C ASP A 89 13.21 13.74 3.98
N GLY A 90 13.19 14.81 3.19
CA GLY A 90 13.17 14.64 1.75
C GLY A 90 13.00 15.93 0.98
N MET A 91 12.49 15.78 -0.23
CA MET A 91 12.36 16.87 -1.18
C MET A 91 11.05 17.63 -0.99
N TRP A 92 11.11 18.93 -1.25
CA TRP A 92 10.01 19.88 -1.15
C TRP A 92 9.89 20.68 -2.44
N TYR A 93 8.67 21.04 -2.79
CA TYR A 93 8.38 21.91 -3.91
C TYR A 93 7.20 22.82 -3.52
N GLN A 94 7.47 24.15 -3.48
CA GLN A 94 6.44 25.16 -3.19
C GLN A 94 5.60 24.80 -1.95
N ASP A 95 6.28 24.56 -0.82
CA ASP A 95 5.70 24.23 0.49
C ASP A 95 5.08 22.82 0.61
N TYR A 96 5.18 21.99 -0.45
CA TYR A 96 4.65 20.64 -0.41
C TYR A 96 5.77 19.60 -0.40
N GLN A 97 5.55 18.48 0.32
CA GLN A 97 6.36 17.29 0.16
C GLN A 97 6.19 16.83 -1.30
N HIS A 98 7.31 16.69 -2.00
CA HIS A 98 7.24 16.45 -3.43
C HIS A 98 8.57 15.87 -3.93
N GLY A 99 8.51 14.79 -4.70
CA GLY A 99 9.71 14.07 -5.12
C GLY A 99 10.05 12.97 -4.13
N LYS A 100 11.32 12.66 -3.97
CA LYS A 100 11.77 11.59 -3.07
C LYS A 100 11.80 12.07 -1.63
N GLY A 101 11.28 11.26 -0.72
CA GLY A 101 11.33 11.57 0.70
C GLY A 101 10.96 10.39 1.58
N THR A 102 11.40 10.48 2.86
CA THR A 102 11.15 9.46 3.88
C THR A 102 10.32 10.06 5.00
N MET A 103 9.19 9.44 5.30
CA MET A 103 8.38 9.79 6.48
C MET A 103 8.64 8.77 7.58
N TYR A 104 9.08 9.27 8.73
CA TYR A 104 9.22 8.48 9.95
C TYR A 104 7.98 8.77 10.80
N TYR A 105 7.10 7.78 10.93
CA TYR A 105 5.87 7.93 11.70
C TYR A 105 6.13 7.71 13.18
N TYR A 106 5.38 8.41 14.03
CA TYR A 106 5.53 8.33 15.49
C TYR A 106 5.32 6.92 16.04
N ASN A 107 4.51 6.10 15.34
CA ASN A 107 4.20 4.73 15.74
C ASN A 107 5.29 3.72 15.37
N GLY A 108 6.37 4.16 14.73
CA GLY A 108 7.47 3.31 14.31
C GLY A 108 7.40 2.83 12.87
N ASP A 109 6.34 3.16 12.15
CA ASP A 109 6.26 2.89 10.70
C ASP A 109 7.18 3.84 9.94
N LEU A 110 7.50 3.45 8.68
CA LEU A 110 8.35 4.25 7.80
C LEU A 110 7.84 4.13 6.38
N TYR A 111 7.78 5.27 5.67
CA TYR A 111 7.57 5.27 4.22
C TYR A 111 8.76 5.92 3.54
N GLU A 112 9.27 5.30 2.48
CA GLU A 112 10.34 5.83 1.66
C GLU A 112 9.95 5.72 0.19
N GLY A 113 9.86 6.86 -0.51
CA GLY A 113 9.48 6.84 -1.91
C GLY A 113 9.05 8.19 -2.46
N ASP A 114 8.17 8.13 -3.45
CA ASP A 114 7.69 9.29 -4.17
C ASP A 114 6.56 10.00 -3.44
N TRP A 115 6.55 11.32 -3.56
CA TRP A 115 5.54 12.21 -2.99
C TRP A 115 5.09 13.23 -4.04
N ILE A 116 3.81 13.55 -4.04
CA ILE A 116 3.24 14.66 -4.82
C ILE A 116 2.26 15.39 -3.92
N ASN A 117 2.51 16.68 -3.69
CA ASN A 117 1.63 17.57 -2.93
C ASN A 117 1.19 16.95 -1.60
N ASP A 118 2.18 16.57 -0.77
CA ASP A 118 2.00 15.99 0.57
C ASP A 118 1.41 14.57 0.61
N LYS A 119 1.23 13.94 -0.54
CA LYS A 119 0.67 12.58 -0.63
C LYS A 119 1.67 11.60 -1.20
N ARG A 120 1.63 10.38 -0.71
CA ARG A 120 2.39 9.27 -1.29
C ARG A 120 1.80 8.97 -2.67
N GLU A 121 2.66 9.01 -3.67
CA GLU A 121 2.30 8.83 -5.07
C GLU A 121 3.45 8.11 -5.77
N GLY A 122 3.17 7.43 -6.90
CA GLY A 122 4.23 6.77 -7.65
C GLY A 122 4.73 5.52 -6.97
N GLN A 123 6.03 5.37 -6.83
CA GLN A 123 6.66 4.18 -6.25
C GLN A 123 7.13 4.46 -4.83
N GLY A 124 6.86 3.52 -3.92
CA GLY A 124 7.32 3.66 -2.54
C GLY A 124 7.26 2.39 -1.74
N THR A 125 8.06 2.37 -0.66
CA THR A 125 8.16 1.25 0.28
C THR A 125 7.61 1.70 1.62
N TYR A 126 6.65 0.96 2.15
CA TYR A 126 6.11 1.17 3.49
C TYR A 126 6.53 0.01 4.39
N VAL A 127 7.16 0.32 5.52
CA VAL A 127 7.59 -0.68 6.50
C VAL A 127 6.81 -0.42 7.79
N TRP A 128 6.02 -1.40 8.22
CA TRP A 128 5.30 -1.33 9.48
C TRP A 128 6.24 -1.68 10.63
N LYS A 129 5.93 -1.17 11.80
CA LYS A 129 6.70 -1.45 13.03
C LYS A 129 6.81 -2.95 13.29
N ASN A 130 5.78 -3.72 12.94
CA ASN A 130 5.76 -5.17 13.14
C ASN A 130 6.64 -5.95 12.17
N GLY A 131 7.31 -5.27 11.23
CA GLY A 131 8.18 -5.88 10.23
C GLY A 131 7.52 -6.20 8.90
N SER A 132 6.20 -6.02 8.78
CA SER A 132 5.52 -6.15 7.49
C SER A 132 6.01 -5.06 6.53
N LYS A 133 5.97 -5.34 5.21
CA LYS A 133 6.56 -4.44 4.22
C LYS A 133 5.76 -4.47 2.92
N TYR A 134 5.45 -3.29 2.39
CA TYR A 134 4.87 -3.13 1.06
C TYR A 134 5.86 -2.41 0.14
N ILE A 135 6.05 -2.93 -1.06
CA ILE A 135 6.85 -2.29 -2.12
C ILE A 135 5.98 -2.22 -3.36
N GLY A 136 5.71 -1.03 -3.86
CA GLY A 136 4.92 -0.90 -5.06
C GLY A 136 4.36 0.49 -5.31
N SER A 137 3.30 0.53 -6.10
CA SER A 137 2.66 1.76 -6.56
C SER A 137 1.72 2.34 -5.52
N TRP A 138 1.65 3.66 -5.49
CA TRP A 138 0.83 4.47 -4.60
C TRP A 138 0.08 5.54 -5.38
N LYS A 139 -1.11 5.86 -4.92
CA LYS A 139 -1.90 6.97 -5.44
C LYS A 139 -2.76 7.55 -4.33
N ASP A 140 -2.69 8.87 -4.12
CA ASP A 140 -3.47 9.59 -3.10
C ASP A 140 -3.37 8.93 -1.72
N ASP A 141 -2.12 8.64 -1.27
CA ASP A 141 -1.82 8.01 0.03
C ASP A 141 -2.28 6.56 0.17
N LYS A 142 -2.69 5.91 -0.89
CA LYS A 142 -3.18 4.53 -0.86
C LYS A 142 -2.39 3.63 -1.80
N LYS A 143 -2.26 2.36 -1.41
CA LYS A 143 -1.72 1.34 -2.32
C LYS A 143 -2.65 1.24 -3.52
N ASN A 144 -2.10 1.37 -4.72
CA ASN A 144 -2.88 1.35 -5.94
C ASN A 144 -1.96 0.99 -7.11
N GLY A 145 -2.38 0.05 -7.96
CA GLY A 145 -1.56 -0.51 -9.03
C GLY A 145 -0.83 -1.76 -8.59
N GLU A 146 0.33 -2.03 -9.15
CA GLU A 146 1.12 -3.23 -8.84
C GLU A 146 1.92 -3.05 -7.55
N GLY A 147 1.89 -4.06 -6.68
CA GLY A 147 2.69 -4.03 -5.46
C GLY A 147 2.76 -5.36 -4.74
N THR A 148 3.81 -5.53 -3.93
CA THR A 148 4.08 -6.73 -3.15
C THR A 148 4.02 -6.39 -1.67
N LEU A 149 3.20 -7.11 -0.91
CA LEU A 149 3.13 -6.99 0.54
C LEU A 149 3.57 -8.30 1.18
N VAL A 150 4.53 -8.21 2.09
CA VAL A 150 5.00 -9.34 2.90
C VAL A 150 4.61 -9.05 4.34
N TRP A 151 3.77 -9.90 4.92
CA TRP A 151 3.35 -9.79 6.31
C TRP A 151 4.39 -10.38 7.25
N ASN A 152 4.38 -9.95 8.49
CA ASN A 152 5.31 -10.43 9.51
C ASN A 152 5.13 -11.91 9.86
N ASP A 153 3.98 -12.52 9.51
CA ASP A 153 3.72 -13.94 9.71
C ASP A 153 4.24 -14.82 8.57
N GLY A 154 4.84 -14.22 7.53
CA GLY A 154 5.39 -14.93 6.37
C GLY A 154 4.45 -15.04 5.17
N CYS A 155 3.21 -14.56 5.27
CA CYS A 155 2.33 -14.45 4.10
C CYS A 155 2.86 -13.39 3.13
N LYS A 156 2.56 -13.57 1.84
CA LYS A 156 3.00 -12.64 0.79
C LYS A 156 1.92 -12.51 -0.27
N TYR A 157 1.59 -11.27 -0.65
CA TYR A 157 0.75 -10.99 -1.81
C TYR A 157 1.55 -10.22 -2.85
N ASP A 158 1.48 -10.63 -4.09
CA ASP A 158 2.10 -9.96 -5.23
C ASP A 158 1.06 -9.80 -6.33
N GLY A 159 0.66 -8.56 -6.61
CA GLY A 159 -0.35 -8.31 -7.61
C GLY A 159 -0.95 -6.92 -7.56
N GLN A 160 -2.19 -6.83 -8.01
CA GLN A 160 -2.88 -5.57 -8.21
C GLN A 160 -3.60 -5.11 -6.95
N TRP A 161 -3.58 -3.80 -6.74
CA TRP A 161 -4.17 -3.10 -5.61
C TRP A 161 -5.07 -1.96 -6.10
N LYS A 162 -6.10 -1.68 -5.35
CA LYS A 162 -6.98 -0.54 -5.59
C LYS A 162 -7.43 0.02 -4.26
N ASN A 163 -7.05 1.29 -3.98
CA ASN A 163 -7.44 1.98 -2.75
C ASN A 163 -7.21 1.13 -1.49
N ASP A 164 -5.96 0.65 -1.31
CA ASP A 164 -5.49 -0.13 -0.17
C ASP A 164 -5.97 -1.57 -0.09
N VAL A 165 -6.79 -2.04 -1.02
CA VAL A 165 -7.28 -3.42 -1.03
C VAL A 165 -6.78 -4.19 -2.25
N ARG A 166 -6.64 -5.51 -2.12
CA ARG A 166 -6.29 -6.39 -3.24
C ARG A 166 -7.48 -6.42 -4.19
N ASP A 167 -7.22 -6.11 -5.44
CA ASP A 167 -8.26 -6.01 -6.46
C ASP A 167 -7.62 -6.18 -7.83
N GLY A 168 -8.14 -7.11 -8.64
CA GLY A 168 -7.59 -7.48 -9.93
C GLY A 168 -6.85 -8.82 -9.86
N LYS A 169 -5.73 -8.95 -10.55
CA LYS A 169 -4.94 -10.18 -10.59
C LYS A 169 -3.88 -10.18 -9.50
N GLY A 170 -3.72 -11.32 -8.82
CA GLY A 170 -2.66 -11.42 -7.81
C GLY A 170 -2.41 -12.83 -7.31
N THR A 171 -1.20 -13.03 -6.77
CA THR A 171 -0.74 -14.29 -6.17
C THR A 171 -0.57 -14.09 -4.68
N PHE A 172 -1.22 -14.95 -3.89
CA PHE A 172 -1.08 -14.97 -2.44
C PHE A 172 -0.38 -16.26 -2.01
N GLU A 173 0.73 -16.12 -1.30
CA GLU A 173 1.46 -17.22 -0.68
C GLU A 173 1.19 -17.19 0.82
N TYR A 174 0.57 -18.24 1.33
CA TYR A 174 0.25 -18.39 2.74
C TYR A 174 1.43 -18.93 3.53
N ALA A 175 1.51 -18.58 4.81
CA ALA A 175 2.59 -19.02 5.69
C ALA A 175 2.67 -20.55 5.79
N ASN A 176 1.54 -21.25 5.64
CA ASN A 176 1.49 -22.73 5.69
C ASN A 176 1.92 -23.41 4.39
N GLY A 177 2.28 -22.65 3.36
CA GLY A 177 2.71 -23.18 2.07
C GLY A 177 1.60 -23.25 1.00
N ASP A 178 0.37 -22.92 1.35
CA ASP A 178 -0.70 -22.80 0.34
C ASP A 178 -0.42 -21.60 -0.56
N LYS A 179 -1.00 -21.63 -1.77
CA LYS A 179 -0.82 -20.55 -2.75
C LYS A 179 -2.09 -20.37 -3.56
N TYR A 180 -2.55 -19.13 -3.69
CA TYR A 180 -3.65 -18.78 -4.59
C TYR A 180 -3.14 -17.91 -5.72
N VAL A 181 -3.55 -18.21 -6.95
CA VAL A 181 -3.24 -17.43 -8.16
C VAL A 181 -4.56 -17.13 -8.87
N GLY A 182 -4.94 -15.87 -8.97
CA GLY A 182 -6.17 -15.54 -9.65
C GLY A 182 -6.70 -14.15 -9.40
N ASP A 183 -8.03 -14.03 -9.52
CA ASP A 183 -8.73 -12.77 -9.41
C ASP A 183 -9.03 -12.43 -7.95
N TRP A 184 -9.01 -11.14 -7.66
CA TRP A 184 -9.30 -10.55 -6.35
C TRP A 184 -10.29 -9.42 -6.50
N LYS A 185 -11.16 -9.27 -5.51
CA LYS A 185 -12.07 -8.14 -5.43
C LYS A 185 -12.30 -7.79 -3.97
N GLU A 186 -12.01 -6.52 -3.61
CA GLU A 186 -12.22 -6.02 -2.24
C GLU A 186 -11.59 -6.92 -1.19
N ASP A 187 -10.29 -7.25 -1.38
CA ASP A 187 -9.49 -8.10 -0.48
C ASP A 187 -9.88 -9.57 -0.43
N MET A 188 -10.79 -10.02 -1.28
CA MET A 188 -11.24 -11.41 -1.30
C MET A 188 -10.98 -12.05 -2.66
N GLN A 189 -10.69 -13.35 -2.65
CA GLN A 189 -10.67 -14.18 -3.85
C GLN A 189 -12.04 -14.08 -4.52
N HIS A 190 -12.03 -13.86 -5.83
CA HIS A 190 -13.25 -13.65 -6.59
C HIS A 190 -12.99 -14.03 -8.06
N GLY A 191 -14.07 -14.28 -8.83
CA GLY A 191 -13.91 -14.63 -10.24
C GLY A 191 -13.27 -15.98 -10.45
N LYS A 192 -12.16 -16.04 -11.18
CA LYS A 192 -11.46 -17.30 -11.48
C LYS A 192 -10.13 -17.34 -10.74
N GLY A 193 -9.79 -18.52 -10.22
CA GLY A 193 -8.51 -18.72 -9.56
C GLY A 193 -8.11 -20.17 -9.44
N ILE A 194 -6.83 -20.38 -9.09
CA ILE A 194 -6.24 -21.67 -8.82
C ILE A 194 -5.68 -21.64 -7.39
N TYR A 195 -6.10 -22.57 -6.57
CA TYR A 195 -5.60 -22.72 -5.20
C TYR A 195 -4.76 -23.99 -5.11
N PHE A 196 -3.50 -23.81 -4.71
CA PHE A 196 -2.55 -24.89 -4.48
C PHE A 196 -2.46 -25.13 -2.98
N PHE A 197 -2.93 -26.26 -2.52
CA PHE A 197 -2.80 -26.64 -1.10
C PHE A 197 -1.41 -27.21 -0.84
N HIS A 198 -0.87 -26.93 0.32
CA HIS A 198 0.44 -27.48 0.73
C HIS A 198 0.42 -29.01 0.80
N THR A 199 -0.77 -29.62 0.91
CA THR A 199 -0.97 -31.08 0.91
C THR A 199 -0.79 -31.71 -0.46
N GLY A 200 -0.70 -30.90 -1.53
CA GLY A 200 -0.64 -31.36 -2.91
C GLY A 200 -1.97 -31.35 -3.64
N ASP A 201 -3.08 -31.06 -2.95
CA ASP A 201 -4.36 -30.84 -3.60
C ASP A 201 -4.34 -29.52 -4.39
N ARG A 202 -5.24 -29.41 -5.37
CA ARG A 202 -5.37 -28.22 -6.20
C ARG A 202 -6.82 -27.99 -6.58
N TYR A 203 -7.29 -26.77 -6.47
CA TYR A 203 -8.60 -26.35 -6.99
C TYR A 203 -8.41 -25.35 -8.12
N GLU A 204 -9.15 -25.54 -9.21
CA GLU A 204 -9.23 -24.59 -10.32
C GLU A 204 -10.68 -24.25 -10.58
N GLY A 205 -11.07 -22.98 -10.46
CA GLY A 205 -12.45 -22.62 -10.75
C GLY A 205 -12.88 -21.27 -10.22
N SER A 206 -14.18 -21.18 -9.98
CA SER A 206 -14.83 -19.94 -9.61
C SER A 206 -14.81 -19.69 -8.11
N TYR A 207 -14.70 -18.42 -7.75
CA TYR A 207 -14.75 -17.91 -6.38
C TYR A 207 -15.76 -16.77 -6.29
N VAL A 208 -16.47 -16.73 -5.19
CA VAL A 208 -17.32 -15.60 -4.81
C VAL A 208 -17.04 -15.27 -3.34
N GLN A 209 -16.60 -14.05 -3.07
CA GLN A 209 -16.33 -13.56 -1.70
C GLN A 209 -15.46 -14.52 -0.87
N GLY A 210 -14.38 -15.01 -1.47
CA GLY A 210 -13.42 -15.88 -0.80
C GLY A 210 -13.77 -17.36 -0.77
N GLU A 211 -14.96 -17.73 -1.23
CA GLU A 211 -15.42 -19.10 -1.20
C GLU A 211 -15.50 -19.72 -2.60
N ARG A 212 -15.12 -20.99 -2.73
CA ARG A 212 -15.30 -21.74 -3.97
C ARG A 212 -16.79 -21.86 -4.24
N THR A 213 -17.26 -21.23 -5.29
CA THR A 213 -18.68 -21.18 -5.63
C THR A 213 -18.83 -21.12 -7.14
N GLY A 214 -19.66 -21.99 -7.71
CA GLY A 214 -19.82 -22.14 -9.15
C GLY A 214 -19.07 -23.34 -9.67
N GLU A 215 -18.73 -23.37 -10.94
CA GLU A 215 -18.05 -24.50 -11.57
C GLU A 215 -16.56 -24.52 -11.24
N GLY A 216 -16.04 -25.72 -10.98
CA GLY A 216 -14.63 -25.90 -10.69
C GLY A 216 -14.16 -27.33 -10.79
N ILE A 217 -12.84 -27.52 -10.68
CA ILE A 217 -12.18 -28.81 -10.69
C ILE A 217 -11.32 -28.91 -9.43
N TYR A 218 -11.51 -29.98 -8.67
CA TYR A 218 -10.69 -30.26 -7.50
C TYR A 218 -9.83 -31.51 -7.79
N TYR A 219 -8.52 -31.33 -7.72
CA TYR A 219 -7.54 -32.38 -7.88
C TYR A 219 -7.01 -32.77 -6.50
N HIS A 220 -7.28 -34.01 -6.06
CA HIS A 220 -6.71 -34.53 -4.83
C HIS A 220 -5.28 -35.04 -5.08
N ALA A 221 -4.42 -34.87 -4.09
CA ALA A 221 -3.04 -35.40 -4.16
C ALA A 221 -3.00 -36.92 -4.37
N SER A 222 -4.03 -37.64 -3.93
CA SER A 222 -4.20 -39.07 -4.11
C SER A 222 -4.45 -39.49 -5.56
N GLY A 223 -4.76 -38.54 -6.45
CA GLY A 223 -5.14 -38.78 -7.83
C GLY A 223 -6.64 -38.77 -8.09
N ASN A 224 -7.45 -38.63 -7.05
CA ASN A 224 -8.90 -38.44 -7.23
C ASN A 224 -9.17 -37.06 -7.80
N LYS A 225 -10.30 -36.93 -8.51
CA LYS A 225 -10.66 -35.66 -9.18
C LYS A 225 -12.17 -35.43 -9.13
N TYR A 226 -12.59 -34.22 -8.78
CA TYR A 226 -13.98 -33.79 -8.89
C TYR A 226 -14.08 -32.69 -9.94
N VAL A 227 -15.04 -32.81 -10.84
CA VAL A 227 -15.40 -31.78 -11.84
C VAL A 227 -16.87 -31.45 -11.69
N GLY A 228 -17.21 -30.24 -11.31
CA GLY A 228 -18.62 -29.86 -11.15
C GLY A 228 -18.83 -28.62 -10.34
N SER A 229 -20.03 -28.51 -9.78
CA SER A 229 -20.47 -27.35 -9.05
C SER A 229 -20.00 -27.35 -7.60
N PHE A 230 -19.74 -26.15 -7.09
CA PHE A 230 -19.40 -25.88 -5.69
C PHE A 230 -20.34 -24.80 -5.13
N LYS A 231 -20.58 -24.87 -3.86
CA LYS A 231 -21.27 -23.83 -3.11
C LYS A 231 -20.63 -23.71 -1.74
N ASP A 232 -20.19 -22.48 -1.39
CA ASP A 232 -19.56 -22.18 -0.12
C ASP A 232 -18.44 -23.17 0.26
N GLY A 233 -17.60 -23.49 -0.73
CA GLY A 233 -16.45 -24.36 -0.55
C GLY A 233 -16.72 -25.84 -0.61
N LYS A 234 -17.96 -26.25 -0.82
CA LYS A 234 -18.36 -27.68 -0.81
C LYS A 234 -18.87 -28.10 -2.18
N GLN A 235 -18.66 -29.39 -2.52
CA GLN A 235 -19.25 -30.00 -3.69
C GLN A 235 -20.77 -30.01 -3.50
N GLU A 236 -21.48 -29.39 -4.44
CA GLU A 236 -22.93 -29.24 -4.37
C GLU A 236 -23.50 -29.10 -5.79
N GLY A 237 -24.64 -29.72 -6.04
CA GLY A 237 -25.24 -29.74 -7.37
C GLY A 237 -24.68 -30.89 -8.20
N HIS A 238 -24.59 -30.69 -9.51
CA HIS A 238 -24.12 -31.73 -10.41
C HIS A 238 -22.59 -31.79 -10.47
N GLY A 239 -22.03 -33.00 -10.41
CA GLY A 239 -20.59 -33.17 -10.54
C GLY A 239 -20.18 -34.59 -10.80
N THR A 240 -18.96 -34.77 -11.34
CA THR A 240 -18.34 -36.05 -11.68
C THR A 240 -17.11 -36.25 -10.80
N PHE A 241 -17.09 -37.30 -10.03
CA PHE A 241 -15.95 -37.71 -9.21
C PHE A 241 -15.28 -38.93 -9.83
N THR A 242 -13.99 -38.82 -10.11
CA THR A 242 -13.18 -39.92 -10.66
C THR A 242 -12.16 -40.33 -9.61
N TRP A 243 -12.21 -41.56 -9.15
CA TRP A 243 -11.22 -42.10 -8.23
C TRP A 243 -9.93 -42.45 -8.96
N ALA A 244 -8.82 -42.45 -8.26
CA ALA A 244 -7.53 -42.89 -8.80
C ALA A 244 -7.57 -44.29 -9.35
N SER A 245 -8.46 -45.16 -8.81
CA SER A 245 -8.69 -46.51 -9.29
C SER A 245 -9.33 -46.59 -10.67
N GLY A 246 -9.88 -45.48 -11.16
CA GLY A 246 -10.64 -45.45 -12.41
C GLY A 246 -12.15 -45.54 -12.22
N ALA A 247 -12.66 -45.74 -11.02
CA ALA A 247 -14.10 -45.68 -10.74
C ALA A 247 -14.60 -44.26 -10.92
N VAL A 248 -15.87 -44.11 -11.30
CA VAL A 248 -16.47 -42.80 -11.59
C VAL A 248 -17.88 -42.75 -11.02
N TYR A 249 -18.21 -41.65 -10.31
CA TYR A 249 -19.58 -41.28 -9.98
C TYR A 249 -19.92 -39.97 -10.70
N GLU A 250 -21.07 -39.97 -11.37
CA GLU A 250 -21.63 -38.77 -12.01
C GLU A 250 -23.04 -38.61 -11.50
N GLY A 251 -23.34 -37.47 -10.90
CA GLY A 251 -24.66 -37.19 -10.38
C GLY A 251 -24.71 -36.00 -9.44
N ASN A 252 -25.68 -36.04 -8.55
CA ASN A 252 -25.93 -34.94 -7.61
C ASN A 252 -25.09 -35.08 -6.34
N TRP A 253 -24.72 -33.91 -5.80
CA TRP A 253 -23.90 -33.76 -4.61
C TRP A 253 -24.55 -32.77 -3.65
N LYS A 254 -24.35 -32.98 -2.37
CA LYS A 254 -24.74 -32.07 -1.32
C LYS A 254 -23.76 -32.18 -0.16
N ASP A 255 -23.23 -31.03 0.28
CA ASP A 255 -22.27 -30.98 1.38
C ASP A 255 -21.14 -31.99 1.28
N ASN A 256 -20.47 -32.04 0.09
CA ASN A 256 -19.38 -32.96 -0.22
C ASN A 256 -19.74 -34.43 -0.28
N GLN A 257 -21.02 -34.78 -0.28
CA GLN A 257 -21.49 -36.16 -0.32
C GLN A 257 -22.37 -36.39 -1.54
N ARG A 258 -22.32 -37.61 -2.07
CA ARG A 258 -23.26 -38.05 -3.12
C ARG A 258 -24.67 -37.95 -2.53
N ASP A 259 -25.58 -37.33 -3.26
CA ASP A 259 -26.95 -37.10 -2.81
C ASP A 259 -27.89 -37.09 -4.01
N GLY A 260 -29.05 -37.74 -3.87
CA GLY A 260 -30.02 -37.79 -4.94
C GLY A 260 -29.63 -38.78 -6.03
N TYR A 261 -29.95 -38.46 -7.29
CA TYR A 261 -29.75 -39.35 -8.42
C TYR A 261 -28.33 -39.28 -8.98
N GLY A 262 -27.77 -40.47 -9.29
CA GLY A 262 -26.44 -40.53 -9.91
C GLY A 262 -26.09 -41.92 -10.43
N THR A 263 -25.02 -41.96 -11.23
CA THR A 263 -24.50 -43.18 -11.84
C THR A 263 -23.10 -43.44 -11.31
N TYR A 264 -22.87 -44.66 -10.77
CA TYR A 264 -21.57 -45.10 -10.32
C TYR A 264 -21.06 -46.17 -11.25
N LYS A 265 -19.83 -46.05 -11.76
CA LYS A 265 -19.17 -47.03 -12.61
C LYS A 265 -17.89 -47.52 -11.93
N TRP A 266 -17.79 -48.78 -11.68
CA TRP A 266 -16.55 -49.40 -11.16
C TRP A 266 -15.52 -49.49 -12.28
N ASN A 267 -14.28 -49.55 -11.91
CA ASN A 267 -13.15 -49.67 -12.86
C ASN A 267 -13.12 -50.98 -13.64
N VAL A 268 -13.94 -51.98 -13.26
CA VAL A 268 -14.01 -53.31 -13.91
C VAL A 268 -15.26 -53.49 -14.78
N GLY A 269 -15.94 -52.40 -15.11
CA GLY A 269 -17.07 -52.45 -16.05
C GLY A 269 -18.46 -52.53 -15.43
N ASP A 270 -18.58 -52.81 -14.15
CA ASP A 270 -19.86 -52.81 -13.45
C ASP A 270 -20.34 -51.36 -13.19
N SER A 271 -21.66 -51.21 -13.11
CA SER A 271 -22.25 -49.89 -12.85
C SER A 271 -23.51 -49.98 -12.00
N TYR A 272 -23.80 -48.88 -11.25
CA TYR A 272 -25.04 -48.62 -10.55
C TYR A 272 -25.56 -47.24 -10.93
N GLU A 273 -26.86 -47.19 -11.24
CA GLU A 273 -27.55 -45.94 -11.53
C GLU A 273 -28.80 -45.89 -10.62
N GLY A 274 -28.94 -44.82 -9.88
CA GLY A 274 -30.05 -44.67 -8.96
C GLY A 274 -29.81 -43.56 -7.92
N GLU A 275 -30.53 -43.65 -6.81
CA GLU A 275 -30.47 -42.67 -5.73
C GLU A 275 -29.41 -43.01 -4.69
N TRP A 276 -28.88 -41.96 -4.06
CA TRP A 276 -27.80 -42.02 -3.08
C TRP A 276 -28.18 -41.33 -1.77
#